data_62dd84d35dbf17333a97990f8343f67e
#
_entry.id   62dd84d35dbf17333a97990f8343f67e
#
_cell.length_a   1.000
_cell.length_b   1.000
_cell.length_c   1.000
_cell.angle_alpha   90.00
_cell.angle_beta   90.00
_cell.angle_gamma   90.00
#
_symmetry.space_group_name_H-M   'P 1'
#
loop_
_entity.id
_entity.type
_entity.pdbx_description
1 polymer ?
#
loop_
_entity_poly.entity_id
_entity_poly.type
_entity_poly.pdbx_seq_one_letter_code
_entity_poly.pdbx_strand_id
1 'polypeptide(L)'
;MAGAYPKLSVVIPTLNEEFILSECISHVYKTDPNVEIIVADGGSTDRTIKIAVEYGARVCCSEQGRGSQCNAGAALANGDILIFLHADTKLPEEAISQLKKIFQDDSVLVGTFHISFDTQHWLLRLFCWLSRFDMGRFRFGDQCIVIRKSFFDTLGGFPNWRLFEDIELIRKARKKTRIYRFPMTVITSARRLIENGIIRQQVRNIYYTSLYLLGVSPQKLADRKSVV
;
A
#
# COMPACT_ATOMS: atom_id res chain seq x y z
N MET A 1 8.05 -24.09 -22.68
CA MET A 1 7.92 -22.73 -23.22
C MET A 1 7.91 -21.81 -22.01
N ALA A 2 8.85 -20.84 -21.92
CA ALA A 2 8.81 -19.85 -20.86
C ALA A 2 7.57 -18.97 -21.09
N GLY A 3 6.56 -19.08 -20.22
CA GLY A 3 5.37 -18.24 -20.28
C GLY A 3 5.74 -16.76 -20.21
N ALA A 4 4.98 -15.89 -20.88
CA ALA A 4 5.17 -14.44 -20.78
C ALA A 4 5.09 -14.01 -19.32
N TYR A 5 5.97 -13.10 -18.91
CA TYR A 5 5.91 -12.53 -17.56
C TYR A 5 4.57 -11.78 -17.35
N PRO A 6 3.96 -11.90 -16.17
CA PRO A 6 2.75 -11.17 -15.87
C PRO A 6 2.99 -9.65 -15.94
N LYS A 7 2.00 -8.92 -16.44
CA LYS A 7 2.01 -7.44 -16.43
C LYS A 7 1.71 -6.93 -15.04
N LEU A 8 2.42 -5.91 -14.62
CA LEU A 8 2.22 -5.28 -13.30
C LEU A 8 1.68 -3.87 -13.47
N SER A 9 0.75 -3.49 -12.59
CA SER A 9 0.27 -2.11 -12.46
C SER A 9 0.50 -1.63 -11.02
N VAL A 10 1.12 -0.46 -10.89
CA VAL A 10 1.33 0.21 -9.59
C VAL A 10 0.21 1.21 -9.38
N VAL A 11 -0.57 1.02 -8.33
CA VAL A 11 -1.67 1.92 -7.92
C VAL A 11 -1.20 2.75 -6.73
N ILE A 12 -1.20 4.07 -6.90
CA ILE A 12 -0.76 5.04 -5.90
C ILE A 12 -1.96 5.88 -5.47
N PRO A 13 -2.57 5.62 -4.29
CA PRO A 13 -3.61 6.48 -3.75
C PRO A 13 -3.01 7.81 -3.28
N THR A 14 -3.59 8.93 -3.68
CA THR A 14 -3.09 10.28 -3.37
C THR A 14 -4.18 11.20 -2.85
N LEU A 15 -3.79 12.10 -1.94
CA LEU A 15 -4.59 13.24 -1.51
C LEU A 15 -3.65 14.35 -1.03
N ASN A 16 -3.47 15.41 -1.84
CA ASN A 16 -2.57 16.53 -1.57
C ASN A 16 -1.12 16.08 -1.30
N GLU A 17 -0.53 15.40 -2.28
CA GLU A 17 0.83 14.84 -2.20
C GLU A 17 1.78 15.50 -3.22
N GLU A 18 1.57 16.80 -3.58
CA GLU A 18 2.35 17.51 -4.60
C GLU A 18 3.86 17.51 -4.33
N PHE A 19 4.29 17.49 -3.05
CA PHE A 19 5.71 17.58 -2.69
C PHE A 19 6.49 16.27 -2.87
N ILE A 20 5.81 15.12 -2.89
CA ILE A 20 6.50 13.81 -2.90
C ILE A 20 6.14 12.94 -4.09
N LEU A 21 5.02 13.20 -4.77
CA LEU A 21 4.49 12.34 -5.82
C LEU A 21 5.44 12.22 -7.01
N SER A 22 6.10 13.31 -7.42
CA SER A 22 7.05 13.31 -8.53
C SER A 22 8.24 12.36 -8.26
N GLU A 23 8.77 12.39 -7.05
CA GLU A 23 9.87 11.49 -6.64
C GLU A 23 9.39 10.03 -6.61
N CYS A 24 8.18 9.77 -6.08
CA CYS A 24 7.59 8.44 -6.05
C CYS A 24 7.45 7.85 -7.45
N ILE A 25 6.81 8.56 -8.39
CA ILE A 25 6.62 8.11 -9.77
C ILE A 25 7.97 7.88 -10.46
N SER A 26 8.88 8.84 -10.35
CA SER A 26 10.23 8.72 -10.94
C SER A 26 10.98 7.50 -10.39
N HIS A 27 10.85 7.24 -9.09
CA HIS A 27 11.47 6.08 -8.46
C HIS A 27 10.88 4.76 -8.97
N VAL A 28 9.56 4.68 -9.14
CA VAL A 28 8.90 3.49 -9.71
C VAL A 28 9.38 3.25 -11.14
N TYR A 29 9.46 4.26 -12.00
CA TYR A 29 9.98 4.12 -13.38
C TYR A 29 11.46 3.73 -13.43
N LYS A 30 12.28 4.04 -12.42
CA LYS A 30 13.66 3.53 -12.33
C LYS A 30 13.70 2.01 -12.11
N THR A 31 12.69 1.44 -11.45
CA THR A 31 12.62 -0.03 -11.24
C THR A 31 12.19 -0.77 -12.51
N ASP A 32 11.30 -0.17 -13.31
CA ASP A 32 10.89 -0.66 -14.64
C ASP A 32 10.26 0.51 -15.43
N PRO A 33 10.91 1.00 -16.50
CA PRO A 33 10.38 2.10 -17.31
C PRO A 33 9.06 1.81 -18.02
N ASN A 34 8.69 0.53 -18.15
CA ASN A 34 7.48 0.09 -18.86
C ASN A 34 6.34 -0.31 -17.91
N VAL A 35 6.49 -0.14 -16.61
CA VAL A 35 5.44 -0.47 -15.66
C VAL A 35 4.29 0.54 -15.76
N GLU A 36 3.07 0.05 -15.71
CA GLU A 36 1.89 0.92 -15.64
C GLU A 36 1.80 1.55 -14.26
N ILE A 37 1.72 2.89 -14.22
CA ILE A 37 1.47 3.64 -12.98
C ILE A 37 0.10 4.30 -13.07
N ILE A 38 -0.71 4.13 -12.03
CA ILE A 38 -2.04 4.70 -11.88
C ILE A 38 -2.07 5.49 -10.57
N VAL A 39 -2.26 6.78 -10.68
CA VAL A 39 -2.50 7.66 -9.53
C VAL A 39 -4.00 7.74 -9.31
N ALA A 40 -4.45 7.25 -8.16
CA ALA A 40 -5.84 7.25 -7.75
C ALA A 40 -6.09 8.40 -6.77
N ASP A 41 -6.61 9.52 -7.29
CA ASP A 41 -6.75 10.75 -6.53
C ASP A 41 -8.08 10.82 -5.77
N GLY A 42 -8.01 11.23 -4.51
CA GLY A 42 -9.14 11.34 -3.59
C GLY A 42 -9.74 12.74 -3.50
N GLY A 43 -9.53 13.60 -4.51
CA GLY A 43 -10.01 14.97 -4.54
C GLY A 43 -8.96 15.98 -4.08
N SER A 44 -7.71 15.86 -4.56
CA SER A 44 -6.63 16.82 -4.27
C SER A 44 -6.98 18.23 -4.80
N THR A 45 -6.61 19.22 -4.01
CA THR A 45 -6.79 20.66 -4.32
C THR A 45 -5.46 21.35 -4.67
N ASP A 46 -4.35 20.64 -4.55
CA ASP A 46 -3.00 21.08 -4.88
C ASP A 46 -2.60 20.63 -6.32
N ARG A 47 -1.30 20.61 -6.61
CA ARG A 47 -0.79 20.22 -7.94
C ARG A 47 -0.65 18.70 -8.14
N THR A 48 -1.15 17.85 -7.23
CA THR A 48 -0.99 16.40 -7.26
C THR A 48 -1.39 15.81 -8.63
N ILE A 49 -2.60 16.10 -9.12
CA ILE A 49 -3.09 15.57 -10.40
C ILE A 49 -2.22 16.04 -11.57
N LYS A 50 -1.84 17.32 -11.57
CA LYS A 50 -0.99 17.90 -12.62
C LYS A 50 0.35 17.19 -12.68
N ILE A 51 1.00 16.98 -11.53
CA ILE A 51 2.26 16.27 -11.41
C ILE A 51 2.11 14.82 -11.91
N ALA A 52 1.05 14.11 -11.54
CA ALA A 52 0.84 12.74 -12.00
C ALA A 52 0.83 12.64 -13.54
N VAL A 53 0.12 13.56 -14.20
CA VAL A 53 0.05 13.61 -15.67
C VAL A 53 1.38 13.99 -16.29
N GLU A 54 2.08 15.00 -15.75
CA GLU A 54 3.40 15.46 -16.22
C GLU A 54 4.45 14.35 -16.16
N TYR A 55 4.35 13.44 -15.17
CA TYR A 55 5.25 12.31 -15.01
C TYR A 55 4.75 11.02 -15.69
N GLY A 56 3.73 11.11 -16.55
CA GLY A 56 3.27 10.02 -17.41
C GLY A 56 2.41 8.96 -16.72
N ALA A 57 1.95 9.20 -15.49
CA ALA A 57 1.02 8.30 -14.82
C ALA A 57 -0.40 8.47 -15.36
N ARG A 58 -1.17 7.38 -15.42
CA ARG A 58 -2.61 7.45 -15.65
C ARG A 58 -3.28 7.94 -14.36
N VAL A 59 -4.33 8.74 -14.49
CA VAL A 59 -5.03 9.32 -13.32
C VAL A 59 -6.49 8.86 -13.31
N CYS A 60 -6.99 8.47 -12.15
CA CYS A 60 -8.42 8.35 -11.89
C CYS A 60 -8.78 9.09 -10.61
N CYS A 61 -9.99 9.63 -10.56
CA CYS A 61 -10.54 10.30 -9.38
C CYS A 61 -11.55 9.37 -8.70
N SER A 62 -11.60 9.43 -7.39
CA SER A 62 -12.54 8.67 -6.57
C SER A 62 -12.99 9.51 -5.37
N GLU A 63 -13.95 9.00 -4.62
CA GLU A 63 -14.24 9.54 -3.29
C GLU A 63 -13.00 9.43 -2.39
N GLN A 64 -12.88 10.38 -1.47
CA GLN A 64 -11.82 10.39 -0.48
C GLN A 64 -11.90 9.14 0.41
N GLY A 65 -10.81 8.39 0.44
CA GLY A 65 -10.66 7.18 1.23
C GLY A 65 -9.73 6.20 0.54
N ARG A 66 -8.71 5.73 1.23
CA ARG A 66 -7.66 4.89 0.65
C ARG A 66 -8.24 3.64 -0.04
N GLY A 67 -9.23 2.98 0.59
CA GLY A 67 -9.89 1.83 -0.02
C GLY A 67 -10.59 2.17 -1.35
N SER A 68 -11.36 3.27 -1.39
CA SER A 68 -12.04 3.72 -2.61
C SER A 68 -11.04 4.09 -3.71
N GLN A 69 -9.98 4.83 -3.36
CA GLN A 69 -8.90 5.19 -4.28
C GLN A 69 -8.21 3.95 -4.86
N CYS A 70 -7.80 3.01 -4.00
CA CYS A 70 -7.17 1.76 -4.45
C CYS A 70 -8.10 0.93 -5.34
N ASN A 71 -9.40 0.86 -5.05
CA ASN A 71 -10.38 0.18 -5.88
C ASN A 71 -10.54 0.85 -7.25
N ALA A 72 -10.62 2.19 -7.29
CA ALA A 72 -10.70 2.94 -8.55
C ALA A 72 -9.44 2.71 -9.41
N GLY A 73 -8.26 2.77 -8.80
CA GLY A 73 -7.00 2.47 -9.50
C GLY A 73 -6.94 1.03 -10.00
N ALA A 74 -7.36 0.06 -9.20
CA ALA A 74 -7.42 -1.36 -9.58
C ALA A 74 -8.37 -1.61 -10.76
N ALA A 75 -9.51 -0.91 -10.80
CA ALA A 75 -10.46 -1.01 -11.92
C ALA A 75 -9.85 -0.47 -13.23
N LEU A 76 -9.03 0.58 -13.16
CA LEU A 76 -8.35 1.17 -14.32
C LEU A 76 -7.13 0.36 -14.78
N ALA A 77 -6.56 -0.49 -13.92
CA ALA A 77 -5.32 -1.24 -14.15
C ALA A 77 -5.48 -2.28 -15.25
N ASN A 78 -4.48 -2.34 -16.17
CA ASN A 78 -4.38 -3.34 -17.23
C ASN A 78 -3.47 -4.53 -16.85
N GLY A 79 -2.75 -4.44 -15.73
CA GLY A 79 -1.85 -5.50 -15.28
C GLY A 79 -2.59 -6.67 -14.64
N ASP A 80 -1.97 -7.85 -14.74
CA ASP A 80 -2.42 -9.09 -14.10
C ASP A 80 -2.18 -9.05 -12.59
N ILE A 81 -1.19 -8.26 -12.17
CA ILE A 81 -0.74 -8.09 -10.80
C ILE A 81 -0.84 -6.61 -10.41
N LEU A 82 -1.49 -6.36 -9.28
CA LEU A 82 -1.64 -5.03 -8.69
C LEU A 82 -0.63 -4.83 -7.56
N ILE A 83 0.03 -3.68 -7.55
CA ILE A 83 0.92 -3.22 -6.47
C ILE A 83 0.30 -1.97 -5.88
N PHE A 84 -0.18 -2.04 -4.63
CA PHE A 84 -0.69 -0.87 -3.92
C PHE A 84 0.45 -0.21 -3.15
N LEU A 85 0.92 0.93 -3.67
CA LEU A 85 2.08 1.67 -3.17
C LEU A 85 1.66 3.02 -2.62
N HIS A 86 2.12 3.38 -1.41
CA HIS A 86 1.91 4.74 -0.88
C HIS A 86 2.87 5.74 -1.54
N ALA A 87 2.42 6.99 -1.70
CA ALA A 87 3.21 8.05 -2.33
C ALA A 87 4.53 8.38 -1.59
N ASP A 88 4.62 8.05 -0.30
CA ASP A 88 5.79 8.22 0.55
C ASP A 88 6.66 6.96 0.70
N THR A 89 6.43 5.95 -0.14
CA THR A 89 7.10 4.63 -0.05
C THR A 89 7.91 4.35 -1.31
N LYS A 90 9.14 3.88 -1.13
CA LYS A 90 10.08 3.52 -2.21
C LYS A 90 10.18 1.99 -2.31
N LEU A 91 10.02 1.49 -3.53
CA LEU A 91 10.28 0.09 -3.86
C LEU A 91 11.81 -0.15 -3.97
N PRO A 92 12.34 -1.35 -3.63
CA PRO A 92 13.71 -1.69 -4.01
C PRO A 92 13.87 -1.75 -5.54
N GLU A 93 15.07 -1.46 -6.04
CA GLU A 93 15.33 -1.33 -7.48
C GLU A 93 14.94 -2.59 -8.27
N GLU A 94 15.16 -3.75 -7.70
CA GLU A 94 14.84 -5.04 -8.30
C GLU A 94 13.38 -5.49 -8.09
N ALA A 95 12.54 -4.69 -7.41
CA ALA A 95 11.20 -5.11 -6.98
C ALA A 95 10.35 -5.63 -8.15
N ILE A 96 10.20 -4.84 -9.22
CA ILE A 96 9.34 -5.22 -10.36
C ILE A 96 9.86 -6.49 -11.04
N SER A 97 11.17 -6.61 -11.27
CA SER A 97 11.77 -7.80 -11.91
C SER A 97 11.60 -9.05 -11.05
N GLN A 98 11.77 -8.94 -9.74
CA GLN A 98 11.58 -10.05 -8.80
C GLN A 98 10.10 -10.45 -8.69
N LEU A 99 9.19 -9.48 -8.62
CA LEU A 99 7.75 -9.76 -8.59
C LEU A 99 7.30 -10.48 -9.88
N LYS A 100 7.77 -10.05 -11.05
CA LYS A 100 7.50 -10.76 -12.31
C LYS A 100 7.89 -12.24 -12.25
N LYS A 101 9.04 -12.56 -11.64
CA LYS A 101 9.50 -13.95 -11.46
C LYS A 101 8.64 -14.71 -10.44
N ILE A 102 8.37 -14.10 -9.28
CA ILE A 102 7.61 -14.73 -8.20
C ILE A 102 6.18 -15.06 -8.66
N PHE A 103 5.55 -14.14 -9.38
CA PHE A 103 4.18 -14.34 -9.88
C PHE A 103 4.08 -15.17 -11.16
N GLN A 104 5.19 -15.76 -11.68
CA GLN A 104 5.12 -16.88 -12.63
C GLN A 104 4.57 -18.15 -11.96
N ASP A 105 4.71 -18.27 -10.64
CA ASP A 105 4.03 -19.30 -9.86
C ASP A 105 2.58 -18.90 -9.61
N ASP A 106 1.66 -19.61 -10.24
CA ASP A 106 0.22 -19.35 -10.13
C ASP A 106 -0.35 -19.59 -8.72
N SER A 107 0.37 -20.30 -7.86
CA SER A 107 0.00 -20.50 -6.46
C SER A 107 0.18 -19.23 -5.61
N VAL A 108 1.02 -18.29 -6.06
CA VAL A 108 1.22 -17.00 -5.39
C VAL A 108 0.10 -16.04 -5.80
N LEU A 109 -0.86 -15.84 -4.92
CA LEU A 109 -2.02 -14.99 -5.16
C LEU A 109 -1.87 -13.59 -4.57
N VAL A 110 -1.20 -13.46 -3.42
CA VAL A 110 -1.01 -12.21 -2.70
C VAL A 110 0.24 -12.26 -1.83
N GLY A 111 0.90 -11.14 -1.69
CA GLY A 111 2.06 -11.00 -0.81
C GLY A 111 2.27 -9.57 -0.31
N THR A 112 3.20 -9.42 0.62
CA THR A 112 3.59 -8.14 1.21
C THR A 112 5.11 -8.06 1.35
N PHE A 113 5.65 -6.84 1.32
CA PHE A 113 7.05 -6.57 1.57
C PHE A 113 7.36 -6.52 3.07
N HIS A 114 8.66 -6.60 3.40
CA HIS A 114 9.13 -6.06 4.67
C HIS A 114 9.14 -4.54 4.62
N ILE A 115 8.98 -3.89 5.77
CA ILE A 115 9.02 -2.43 5.87
C ILE A 115 10.28 -1.97 6.60
N SER A 116 10.82 -0.84 6.16
CA SER A 116 11.81 -0.05 6.86
C SER A 116 11.43 1.43 6.76
N PHE A 117 11.97 2.26 7.64
CA PHE A 117 11.81 3.71 7.57
C PHE A 117 13.09 4.37 7.08
N ASP A 118 12.96 5.53 6.45
CA ASP A 118 14.05 6.38 5.95
C ASP A 118 14.89 7.06 7.07
N THR A 119 14.66 6.66 8.33
CA THR A 119 15.36 7.17 9.52
C THR A 119 15.96 6.05 10.35
N GLN A 120 17.06 6.36 11.04
CA GLN A 120 17.75 5.42 11.93
C GLN A 120 17.24 5.46 13.39
N HIS A 121 16.06 6.01 13.64
CA HIS A 121 15.51 6.08 14.99
C HIS A 121 15.32 4.67 15.57
N TRP A 122 15.93 4.40 16.74
CA TRP A 122 16.00 3.06 17.33
C TRP A 122 14.62 2.42 17.58
N LEU A 123 13.63 3.23 17.98
CA LEU A 123 12.26 2.76 18.25
C LEU A 123 11.57 2.28 16.95
N LEU A 124 11.78 2.96 15.82
CA LEU A 124 11.25 2.54 14.52
C LEU A 124 11.95 1.29 14.02
N ARG A 125 13.27 1.16 14.26
CA ARG A 125 14.00 -0.08 13.95
C ARG A 125 13.47 -1.27 14.75
N LEU A 126 13.21 -1.08 16.04
CA LEU A 126 12.59 -2.11 16.89
C LEU A 126 11.21 -2.49 16.34
N PHE A 127 10.42 -1.50 15.94
CA PHE A 127 9.10 -1.71 15.36
C PHE A 127 9.16 -2.49 14.04
N CYS A 128 10.07 -2.14 13.13
CA CYS A 128 10.31 -2.90 11.89
C CYS A 128 10.77 -4.33 12.17
N TRP A 129 11.61 -4.53 13.18
CA TRP A 129 12.04 -5.86 13.59
C TRP A 129 10.87 -6.71 14.13
N LEU A 130 10.04 -6.14 15.00
CA LEU A 130 8.83 -6.79 15.50
C LEU A 130 7.83 -7.12 14.37
N SER A 131 7.70 -6.27 13.36
CA SER A 131 6.82 -6.50 12.22
C SER A 131 7.21 -7.70 11.35
N ARG A 132 8.46 -8.20 11.48
CA ARG A 132 8.93 -9.42 10.81
C ARG A 132 8.32 -10.70 11.38
N PHE A 133 7.96 -10.68 12.65
CA PHE A 133 7.29 -11.82 13.28
C PHE A 133 5.81 -11.78 12.92
N ASP A 134 5.31 -12.90 12.40
CA ASP A 134 3.88 -13.05 12.04
C ASP A 134 3.05 -13.20 13.33
N MET A 135 2.87 -12.11 14.06
CA MET A 135 2.02 -12.09 15.25
C MET A 135 0.53 -12.11 14.88
N GLY A 136 0.17 -12.83 13.80
CA GLY A 136 -1.17 -13.25 13.40
C GLY A 136 -2.20 -12.13 13.18
N ARG A 137 -2.35 -11.20 14.09
CA ARG A 137 -3.38 -10.14 14.09
C ARG A 137 -2.83 -8.72 13.98
N PHE A 138 -1.51 -8.51 14.16
CA PHE A 138 -0.86 -7.20 14.21
C PHE A 138 -0.04 -6.90 12.94
N ARG A 139 -0.63 -7.05 11.74
CA ARG A 139 0.00 -6.51 10.53
C ARG A 139 -0.49 -5.08 10.32
N PHE A 140 0.46 -4.15 10.38
CA PHE A 140 0.23 -2.75 10.04
C PHE A 140 0.17 -2.60 8.52
N GLY A 141 -0.78 -1.84 8.02
CA GLY A 141 -1.13 -1.72 6.62
C GLY A 141 -0.12 -1.09 5.68
N ASP A 142 0.98 -0.56 6.20
CA ASP A 142 1.97 0.18 5.40
C ASP A 142 2.94 -0.73 4.60
N GLN A 143 2.65 -2.05 4.50
CA GLN A 143 3.58 -3.06 3.95
C GLN A 143 3.48 -3.25 2.43
N CYS A 144 3.00 -2.31 1.65
CA CYS A 144 2.82 -2.45 0.21
C CYS A 144 2.25 -3.83 -0.20
N ILE A 145 0.99 -3.88 -0.56
CA ILE A 145 0.29 -5.12 -0.92
C ILE A 145 0.47 -5.38 -2.41
N VAL A 146 0.88 -6.60 -2.77
CA VAL A 146 0.91 -7.06 -4.15
C VAL A 146 -0.03 -8.25 -4.30
N ILE A 147 -0.93 -8.21 -5.28
CA ILE A 147 -2.01 -9.19 -5.41
C ILE A 147 -2.36 -9.44 -6.87
N ARG A 148 -2.68 -10.70 -7.24
CA ARG A 148 -3.28 -10.99 -8.54
C ARG A 148 -4.61 -10.28 -8.67
N LYS A 149 -4.82 -9.58 -9.79
CA LYS A 149 -6.05 -8.83 -10.04
C LYS A 149 -7.28 -9.73 -9.95
N SER A 150 -7.24 -10.90 -10.57
CA SER A 150 -8.33 -11.87 -10.49
C SER A 150 -8.65 -12.30 -9.05
N PHE A 151 -7.63 -12.49 -8.21
CA PHE A 151 -7.85 -12.82 -6.81
C PHE A 151 -8.39 -11.63 -6.01
N PHE A 152 -7.88 -10.41 -6.28
CA PHE A 152 -8.41 -9.17 -5.70
C PHE A 152 -9.91 -9.01 -5.96
N ASP A 153 -10.34 -9.28 -7.21
CA ASP A 153 -11.74 -9.24 -7.61
C ASP A 153 -12.58 -10.28 -6.86
N THR A 154 -12.07 -11.52 -6.65
CA THR A 154 -12.76 -12.55 -5.86
C THR A 154 -12.89 -12.22 -4.37
N LEU A 155 -12.09 -11.29 -3.84
CA LEU A 155 -12.20 -10.78 -2.48
C LEU A 155 -13.19 -9.62 -2.37
N GLY A 156 -13.65 -9.08 -3.49
CA GLY A 156 -14.49 -7.89 -3.57
C GLY A 156 -13.75 -6.59 -3.29
N GLY A 157 -12.43 -6.58 -3.52
CA GLY A 157 -11.59 -5.41 -3.33
C GLY A 157 -11.41 -4.96 -1.87
N PHE A 158 -10.93 -3.73 -1.71
CA PHE A 158 -10.88 -3.08 -0.40
C PHE A 158 -12.28 -2.70 0.06
N PRO A 159 -12.60 -2.81 1.35
CA PRO A 159 -13.83 -2.24 1.88
C PRO A 159 -13.77 -0.70 1.76
N ASN A 160 -14.93 -0.08 1.59
CA ASN A 160 -15.04 1.38 1.56
C ASN A 160 -14.95 1.95 2.99
N TRP A 161 -13.78 1.78 3.61
CA TRP A 161 -13.47 2.26 4.96
C TRP A 161 -12.38 3.32 4.91
N ARG A 162 -12.41 4.25 5.86
CA ARG A 162 -11.36 5.26 6.03
C ARG A 162 -10.17 4.75 6.83
N LEU A 163 -10.32 3.63 7.55
CA LEU A 163 -9.28 3.00 8.38
C LEU A 163 -9.39 1.49 8.28
N PHE A 164 -8.25 0.79 8.33
CA PHE A 164 -8.13 -0.67 8.38
C PHE A 164 -8.63 -1.41 7.13
N GLU A 165 -8.79 -0.71 6.01
CA GLU A 165 -9.17 -1.29 4.71
C GLU A 165 -8.18 -2.36 4.25
N ASP A 166 -6.91 -2.11 4.45
CA ASP A 166 -5.78 -2.99 4.14
C ASP A 166 -5.72 -4.23 5.06
N ILE A 167 -5.91 -4.02 6.36
CA ILE A 167 -5.99 -5.12 7.34
C ILE A 167 -7.15 -6.05 6.98
N GLU A 168 -8.30 -5.50 6.60
CA GLU A 168 -9.47 -6.29 6.22
C GLU A 168 -9.23 -7.07 4.92
N LEU A 169 -8.61 -6.44 3.90
CA LEU A 169 -8.25 -7.14 2.66
C LEU A 169 -7.33 -8.34 2.96
N ILE A 170 -6.27 -8.13 3.74
CA ILE A 170 -5.35 -9.19 4.14
C ILE A 170 -6.06 -10.25 4.99
N ARG A 171 -6.99 -9.87 5.87
CA ARG A 171 -7.80 -10.80 6.66
C ARG A 171 -8.69 -11.68 5.78
N LYS A 172 -9.33 -11.10 4.76
CA LYS A 172 -10.12 -11.85 3.76
C LYS A 172 -9.23 -12.81 2.96
N ALA A 173 -8.06 -12.32 2.49
CA ALA A 173 -7.11 -13.12 1.73
C ALA A 173 -6.58 -14.32 2.53
N ARG A 174 -6.22 -14.14 3.80
CA ARG A 174 -5.73 -15.22 4.69
C ARG A 174 -6.73 -16.37 4.89
N LYS A 175 -8.03 -16.12 4.73
CA LYS A 175 -9.03 -17.19 4.80
C LYS A 175 -9.03 -18.10 3.58
N LYS A 176 -8.42 -17.64 2.47
CA LYS A 176 -8.43 -18.35 1.19
C LYS A 176 -7.06 -18.84 0.76
N THR A 177 -5.98 -18.13 1.17
CA THR A 177 -4.61 -18.47 0.76
C THR A 177 -3.58 -18.03 1.80
N ARG A 178 -2.35 -18.54 1.66
CA ARG A 178 -1.20 -18.06 2.41
C ARG A 178 -0.73 -16.72 1.84
N ILE A 179 -0.43 -15.75 2.70
CA ILE A 179 0.18 -14.50 2.29
C ILE A 179 1.68 -14.72 2.07
N TYR A 180 2.14 -14.51 0.84
CA TYR A 180 3.56 -14.59 0.51
C TYR A 180 4.30 -13.40 1.12
N ARG A 181 5.48 -13.64 1.69
CA ARG A 181 6.34 -12.56 2.19
C ARG A 181 7.52 -12.41 1.25
N PHE A 182 7.58 -11.27 0.55
CA PHE A 182 8.68 -11.02 -0.36
C PHE A 182 9.98 -10.83 0.41
N PRO A 183 11.12 -11.42 -0.06
CA PRO A 183 12.43 -11.26 0.57
C PRO A 183 13.04 -9.88 0.24
N MET A 184 12.20 -8.87 0.18
CA MET A 184 12.54 -7.50 -0.18
C MET A 184 11.90 -6.54 0.82
N THR A 185 12.54 -5.36 0.99
CA THR A 185 12.11 -4.34 1.96
C THR A 185 11.76 -3.05 1.24
N VAL A 186 10.55 -2.52 1.47
CA VAL A 186 10.19 -1.16 1.06
C VAL A 186 10.63 -0.16 2.12
N ILE A 187 10.96 1.06 1.68
CA ILE A 187 11.35 2.15 2.57
C ILE A 187 10.24 3.19 2.54
N THR A 188 9.60 3.42 3.69
CA THR A 188 8.57 4.44 3.84
C THR A 188 9.07 5.63 4.65
N SER A 189 8.52 6.81 4.39
CA SER A 189 8.94 8.02 5.09
C SER A 189 8.46 8.04 6.54
N ALA A 190 9.39 8.36 7.45
CA ALA A 190 9.09 8.57 8.86
C ALA A 190 8.58 9.99 9.15
N ARG A 191 8.49 10.86 8.13
CA ARG A 191 8.16 12.29 8.30
C ARG A 191 6.92 12.49 9.19
N ARG A 192 5.79 11.88 8.82
CA ARG A 192 4.53 12.00 9.58
C ARG A 192 4.64 11.47 11.01
N LEU A 193 5.46 10.43 11.22
CA LEU A 193 5.69 9.89 12.57
C LEU A 193 6.53 10.83 13.42
N ILE A 194 7.52 11.50 12.82
CA ILE A 194 8.39 12.45 13.50
C ILE A 194 7.59 13.71 13.84
N GLU A 195 6.85 14.29 12.89
CA GLU A 195 6.02 15.48 13.07
C GLU A 195 4.97 15.30 14.17
N ASN A 196 4.33 14.14 14.24
CA ASN A 196 3.29 13.84 15.25
C ASN A 196 3.84 13.29 16.57
N GLY A 197 5.15 13.11 16.67
CA GLY A 197 5.81 12.43 17.78
C GLY A 197 5.68 10.90 17.70
N ILE A 198 6.81 10.21 17.48
CA ILE A 198 6.87 8.77 17.20
C ILE A 198 6.10 7.95 18.25
N ILE A 199 6.36 8.20 19.55
CA ILE A 199 5.73 7.44 20.64
C ILE A 199 4.21 7.69 20.66
N ARG A 200 3.80 8.94 20.59
CA ARG A 200 2.37 9.32 20.59
C ARG A 200 1.63 8.67 19.44
N GLN A 201 2.21 8.69 18.23
CA GLN A 201 1.61 8.10 17.05
C GLN A 201 1.52 6.57 17.18
N GLN A 202 2.55 5.91 17.71
CA GLN A 202 2.55 4.44 17.89
C GLN A 202 1.53 4.00 18.95
N VAL A 203 1.46 4.69 20.10
CA VAL A 203 0.44 4.42 21.11
C VAL A 203 -0.96 4.59 20.52
N ARG A 204 -1.19 5.64 19.74
CA ARG A 204 -2.45 5.88 19.05
C ARG A 204 -2.77 4.77 18.05
N ASN A 205 -1.81 4.33 17.26
CA ASN A 205 -1.99 3.23 16.30
C ASN A 205 -2.34 1.92 17.02
N ILE A 206 -1.63 1.58 18.09
CA ILE A 206 -1.89 0.38 18.91
C ILE A 206 -3.30 0.47 19.51
N TYR A 207 -3.68 1.61 20.08
CA TYR A 207 -4.99 1.83 20.68
C TYR A 207 -6.13 1.60 19.66
N TYR A 208 -6.08 2.25 18.50
CA TYR A 208 -7.12 2.07 17.47
C TYR A 208 -7.13 0.65 16.90
N THR A 209 -5.97 0.03 16.71
CA THR A 209 -5.90 -1.37 16.26
C THR A 209 -6.49 -2.32 17.29
N SER A 210 -6.24 -2.10 18.57
CA SER A 210 -6.83 -2.91 19.65
C SER A 210 -8.36 -2.77 19.69
N LEU A 211 -8.90 -1.56 19.55
CA LEU A 211 -10.33 -1.34 19.48
C LEU A 211 -10.98 -2.02 18.26
N TYR A 212 -10.31 -1.97 17.10
CA TYR A 212 -10.76 -2.67 15.90
C TYR A 212 -10.80 -4.19 16.13
N LEU A 213 -9.77 -4.77 16.75
CA LEU A 213 -9.71 -6.20 17.07
C LEU A 213 -10.76 -6.64 18.10
N LEU A 214 -11.19 -5.73 18.97
CA LEU A 214 -12.28 -5.91 19.93
C LEU A 214 -13.68 -5.75 19.28
N GLY A 215 -13.74 -5.51 17.95
CA GLY A 215 -14.99 -5.45 17.19
C GLY A 215 -15.62 -4.07 17.06
N VAL A 216 -14.92 -2.99 17.45
CA VAL A 216 -15.41 -1.62 17.21
C VAL A 216 -15.34 -1.33 15.71
N SER A 217 -16.44 -0.81 15.14
CA SER A 217 -16.53 -0.58 13.70
C SER A 217 -15.51 0.46 13.21
N PRO A 218 -14.86 0.25 12.04
CA PRO A 218 -13.90 1.18 11.46
C PRO A 218 -14.44 2.59 11.26
N GLN A 219 -15.73 2.73 10.94
CA GLN A 219 -16.40 4.03 10.76
C GLN A 219 -16.39 4.84 12.07
N LYS A 220 -16.81 4.22 13.19
CA LYS A 220 -16.76 4.87 14.51
C LYS A 220 -15.34 5.26 14.94
N LEU A 221 -14.34 4.46 14.54
CA LEU A 221 -12.93 4.75 14.83
C LEU A 221 -12.39 5.88 13.94
N ALA A 222 -12.83 5.97 12.69
CA ALA A 222 -12.47 7.05 11.78
C ALA A 222 -12.98 8.41 12.27
N ASP A 223 -14.24 8.46 12.70
CA ASP A 223 -14.86 9.69 13.26
C ASP A 223 -14.11 10.18 14.50
N ARG A 224 -13.71 9.27 15.40
CA ARG A 224 -12.91 9.61 16.58
C ARG A 224 -11.49 10.08 16.24
N LYS A 225 -10.88 9.56 15.17
CA LYS A 225 -9.53 9.94 14.73
C LYS A 225 -9.49 11.32 14.06
N SER A 226 -10.58 11.74 13.42
CA SER A 226 -10.70 13.06 12.78
C SER A 226 -10.92 14.21 13.76
N VAL A 227 -11.28 13.92 15.01
CA VAL A 227 -11.56 14.92 16.08
C VAL A 227 -10.32 15.18 16.95
N VAL A 228 -9.21 14.45 16.77
CA VAL A 228 -7.95 14.54 17.53
C VAL A 228 -6.79 14.80 16.56
#